data_ab3647449c9caab3ab56ee6c3b3c44a7
#
_entry.id   ab3647449c9caab3ab56ee6c3b3c44a7
#
_cell.length_a   1.000
_cell.length_b   1.000
_cell.length_c   1.000
_cell.angle_alpha   90.00
_cell.angle_beta   90.00
_cell.angle_gamma   90.00
#
_symmetry.space_group_name_H-M   'P 1'
#
loop_
_entity.id
_entity.type
_entity.pdbx_description
1 polymer ?
#
loop_
_entity_poly.entity_id
_entity_poly.type
_entity_poly.pdbx_seq_one_letter_code
_entity_poly.pdbx_strand_id
1 'polypeptide(L)'
;MNLKFRHKILLSACAVVVLAFALFTLYNDYLQRNTIGQNIEASVQQAGALTASSVENWMSGRILVLENLAQDIALQGTDANVAGLVDQPSYTRNFLFTYLGQADGVFTQRPFVELPDGFDPRQRPWYGAAASAGHTVLTPPYQGTVGGLMMSIVTPVRSKASGELLGVAGGDLSLDTLVDIINAVDFGGIGHAFLAD
;
A
#
# COMPACT_ATOMS: atom_id res chain seq x y z
N MET A 1 73.77 -6.20 22.69
CA MET A 1 73.90 -6.81 21.33
C MET A 1 73.88 -5.72 20.28
N ASN A 2 75.10 -5.29 19.78
CA ASN A 2 75.18 -4.22 18.80
C ASN A 2 74.82 -4.75 17.39
N LEU A 3 73.61 -4.46 16.93
CA LEU A 3 73.18 -4.81 15.57
C LEU A 3 74.14 -4.12 14.58
N LYS A 4 74.68 -4.89 13.60
CA LYS A 4 75.49 -4.36 12.50
C LYS A 4 74.70 -3.30 11.72
N PHE A 5 75.34 -2.24 11.23
CA PHE A 5 74.74 -1.09 10.55
C PHE A 5 73.69 -1.49 9.47
N ARG A 6 73.97 -2.54 8.70
CA ARG A 6 73.02 -3.10 7.68
C ARG A 6 71.68 -3.52 8.29
N HIS A 7 71.64 -4.11 9.47
CA HIS A 7 70.41 -4.53 10.13
C HIS A 7 69.58 -3.35 10.68
N LYS A 8 70.26 -2.26 11.07
CA LYS A 8 69.54 -1.04 11.49
C LYS A 8 68.84 -0.36 10.32
N ILE A 9 69.46 -0.29 9.13
CA ILE A 9 68.83 0.25 7.92
C ILE A 9 67.68 -0.63 7.49
N LEU A 10 67.82 -1.95 7.49
CA LEU A 10 66.76 -2.88 7.11
C LEU A 10 65.57 -2.77 8.07
N LEU A 11 65.82 -2.70 9.38
CA LEU A 11 64.75 -2.55 10.40
C LEU A 11 64.03 -1.21 10.26
N SER A 12 64.72 -0.11 10.00
CA SER A 12 64.09 1.19 9.81
C SER A 12 63.25 1.23 8.54
N ALA A 13 63.70 0.66 7.43
CA ALA A 13 62.94 0.57 6.18
C ALA A 13 61.69 -0.28 6.35
N CYS A 14 61.82 -1.47 7.03
CA CYS A 14 60.64 -2.29 7.36
C CYS A 14 59.61 -1.56 8.26
N ALA A 15 60.13 -0.81 9.24
CA ALA A 15 59.24 -0.06 10.16
C ALA A 15 58.44 1.02 9.40
N VAL A 16 59.10 1.74 8.48
CA VAL A 16 58.43 2.77 7.64
C VAL A 16 57.35 2.13 6.75
N VAL A 17 57.66 0.97 6.14
CA VAL A 17 56.71 0.28 5.27
C VAL A 17 55.48 -0.21 6.07
N VAL A 18 55.74 -0.82 7.26
CA VAL A 18 54.65 -1.29 8.13
C VAL A 18 53.79 -0.12 8.60
N LEU A 19 54.39 0.99 8.95
CA LEU A 19 53.69 2.19 9.40
C LEU A 19 52.85 2.79 8.26
N ALA A 20 53.36 2.83 7.03
CA ALA A 20 52.65 3.28 5.85
C ALA A 20 51.43 2.39 5.53
N PHE A 21 51.61 1.05 5.62
CA PHE A 21 50.51 0.10 5.44
C PHE A 21 49.46 0.23 6.55
N ALA A 22 49.84 0.40 7.79
CA ALA A 22 48.93 0.59 8.90
C ALA A 22 48.06 1.86 8.69
N LEU A 23 48.71 2.97 8.36
CA LEU A 23 47.99 4.23 8.07
C LEU A 23 47.06 4.09 6.87
N PHE A 24 47.50 3.44 5.79
CA PHE A 24 46.68 3.17 4.63
C PHE A 24 45.46 2.31 4.96
N THR A 25 45.66 1.26 5.76
CA THR A 25 44.53 0.39 6.17
C THR A 25 43.50 1.13 7.03
N LEU A 26 43.95 1.93 7.99
CA LEU A 26 43.08 2.74 8.84
C LEU A 26 42.31 3.78 8.02
N TYR A 27 42.97 4.42 7.05
CA TYR A 27 42.34 5.39 6.18
C TYR A 27 41.29 4.75 5.28
N ASN A 28 41.59 3.58 4.70
CA ASN A 28 40.62 2.84 3.89
C ASN A 28 39.42 2.34 4.71
N ASP A 29 39.66 1.81 5.93
CA ASP A 29 38.57 1.38 6.81
C ASP A 29 37.64 2.53 7.16
N TYR A 30 38.19 3.72 7.45
CA TYR A 30 37.41 4.93 7.72
C TYR A 30 36.56 5.37 6.50
N LEU A 31 37.16 5.39 5.30
CA LEU A 31 36.44 5.73 4.06
C LEU A 31 35.34 4.75 3.73
N GLN A 32 35.64 3.45 3.84
CA GLN A 32 34.65 2.38 3.54
C GLN A 32 33.45 2.43 4.46
N ARG A 33 33.67 2.61 5.76
CA ARG A 33 32.57 2.70 6.74
C ARG A 33 31.64 3.85 6.44
N ASN A 34 32.17 5.02 6.13
CA ASN A 34 31.33 6.18 5.78
C ASN A 34 30.56 5.98 4.46
N THR A 35 31.22 5.43 3.44
CA THR A 35 30.58 5.19 2.13
C THR A 35 29.52 4.11 2.23
N ILE A 36 29.76 3.03 2.95
CA ILE A 36 28.79 1.94 3.15
C ILE A 36 27.58 2.46 3.93
N GLY A 37 27.78 3.25 4.99
CA GLY A 37 26.69 3.81 5.78
C GLY A 37 25.77 4.70 4.93
N GLN A 38 26.34 5.61 4.14
CA GLN A 38 25.60 6.50 3.25
C GLN A 38 24.86 5.74 2.13
N ASN A 39 25.49 4.71 1.57
CA ASN A 39 24.87 3.89 0.53
C ASN A 39 23.70 3.07 1.06
N ILE A 40 23.80 2.52 2.27
CA ILE A 40 22.71 1.79 2.90
C ILE A 40 21.53 2.72 3.18
N GLU A 41 21.77 3.89 3.77
CA GLU A 41 20.73 4.86 4.05
C GLU A 41 20.01 5.31 2.77
N ALA A 42 20.78 5.65 1.71
CA ALA A 42 20.21 6.00 0.41
C ALA A 42 19.39 4.85 -0.21
N SER A 43 19.87 3.61 -0.11
CA SER A 43 19.17 2.44 -0.62
C SER A 43 17.85 2.18 0.13
N VAL A 44 17.85 2.32 1.46
CA VAL A 44 16.64 2.15 2.29
C VAL A 44 15.62 3.24 1.97
N GLN A 45 16.06 4.50 1.85
CA GLN A 45 15.18 5.61 1.47
C GLN A 45 14.58 5.40 0.07
N GLN A 46 15.38 4.98 -0.89
CA GLN A 46 14.92 4.70 -2.25
C GLN A 46 13.93 3.52 -2.28
N ALA A 47 14.21 2.43 -1.57
CA ALA A 47 13.29 1.29 -1.45
C ALA A 47 11.97 1.71 -0.80
N GLY A 48 12.01 2.50 0.28
CA GLY A 48 10.83 3.05 0.93
C GLY A 48 9.99 3.91 0.00
N ALA A 49 10.62 4.81 -0.77
CA ALA A 49 9.93 5.66 -1.72
C ALA A 49 9.28 4.85 -2.86
N LEU A 50 9.96 3.83 -3.38
CA LEU A 50 9.40 2.93 -4.39
C LEU A 50 8.22 2.13 -3.85
N THR A 51 8.30 1.65 -2.60
CA THR A 51 7.19 0.95 -1.95
C THR A 51 5.98 1.85 -1.78
N ALA A 52 6.17 3.06 -1.27
CA ALA A 52 5.10 4.04 -1.11
C ALA A 52 4.43 4.36 -2.45
N SER A 53 5.22 4.61 -3.50
CA SER A 53 4.70 4.86 -4.86
C SER A 53 3.96 3.65 -5.43
N SER A 54 4.41 2.43 -5.15
CA SER A 54 3.72 1.22 -5.60
C SER A 54 2.35 1.06 -4.93
N VAL A 55 2.27 1.31 -3.62
CA VAL A 55 1.00 1.28 -2.88
C VAL A 55 0.06 2.39 -3.35
N GLU A 56 0.57 3.61 -3.56
CA GLU A 56 -0.21 4.73 -4.07
C GLU A 56 -0.79 4.44 -5.46
N ASN A 57 0.02 3.93 -6.38
CA ASN A 57 -0.42 3.55 -7.72
C ASN A 57 -1.46 2.42 -7.68
N TRP A 58 -1.22 1.41 -6.84
CA TRP A 58 -2.15 0.30 -6.64
C TRP A 58 -3.50 0.78 -6.11
N MET A 59 -3.50 1.69 -5.14
CA MET A 59 -4.71 2.27 -4.55
C MET A 59 -5.44 3.17 -5.55
N SER A 60 -4.72 4.05 -6.23
CA SER A 60 -5.26 4.97 -7.24
C SER A 60 -5.94 4.22 -8.38
N GLY A 61 -5.36 3.10 -8.82
CA GLY A 61 -5.99 2.25 -9.82
C GLY A 61 -7.34 1.70 -9.36
N ARG A 62 -7.47 1.30 -8.10
CA ARG A 62 -8.73 0.80 -7.53
C ARG A 62 -9.78 1.87 -7.32
N ILE A 63 -9.36 3.06 -6.93
CA ILE A 63 -10.24 4.23 -6.85
C ILE A 63 -10.87 4.49 -8.22
N LEU A 64 -10.06 4.57 -9.28
CA LEU A 64 -10.56 4.78 -10.64
C LEU A 64 -11.53 3.69 -11.10
N VAL A 65 -11.24 2.43 -10.79
CA VAL A 65 -12.11 1.29 -11.11
C VAL A 65 -13.46 1.44 -10.41
N LEU A 66 -13.47 1.83 -9.12
CA LEU A 66 -14.73 2.01 -8.38
C LEU A 66 -15.51 3.25 -8.82
N GLU A 67 -14.84 4.33 -9.15
CA GLU A 67 -15.46 5.53 -9.70
C GLU A 67 -16.12 5.26 -11.05
N ASN A 68 -15.52 4.41 -11.88
CA ASN A 68 -16.15 3.95 -13.12
C ASN A 68 -17.43 3.16 -12.85
N LEU A 69 -17.42 2.24 -11.87
CA LEU A 69 -18.63 1.53 -11.45
C LEU A 69 -19.73 2.50 -11.01
N ALA A 70 -19.37 3.48 -10.18
CA ALA A 70 -20.33 4.50 -9.72
C ALA A 70 -20.91 5.32 -10.88
N GLN A 71 -20.08 5.64 -11.87
CA GLN A 71 -20.53 6.34 -13.08
C GLN A 71 -21.46 5.48 -13.94
N ASP A 72 -21.15 4.21 -14.11
CA ASP A 72 -21.99 3.26 -14.84
C ASP A 72 -23.38 3.13 -14.19
N ILE A 73 -23.41 3.00 -12.87
CA ILE A 73 -24.68 2.95 -12.11
C ILE A 73 -25.43 4.29 -12.22
N ALA A 74 -24.73 5.42 -12.12
CA ALA A 74 -25.35 6.75 -12.25
C ALA A 74 -25.96 6.99 -13.64
N LEU A 75 -25.42 6.35 -14.69
CA LEU A 75 -25.92 6.43 -16.06
C LEU A 75 -27.11 5.51 -16.31
N GLN A 76 -27.07 4.29 -15.78
CA GLN A 76 -28.09 3.26 -16.04
C GLN A 76 -29.24 3.31 -15.05
N GLY A 77 -29.02 3.95 -13.88
CA GLY A 77 -29.99 3.99 -12.79
C GLY A 77 -29.92 2.76 -11.89
N THR A 78 -30.51 2.88 -10.70
CA THR A 78 -30.56 1.79 -9.72
C THR A 78 -31.60 0.72 -10.05
N ASP A 79 -32.52 0.99 -10.97
CA ASP A 79 -33.49 0.03 -11.51
C ASP A 79 -32.88 -0.92 -12.55
N ALA A 80 -31.69 -0.63 -13.03
CA ALA A 80 -30.95 -1.49 -13.94
C ALA A 80 -30.45 -2.78 -13.24
N ASN A 81 -29.84 -3.67 -14.03
CA ASN A 81 -29.22 -4.88 -13.48
C ASN A 81 -27.94 -4.56 -12.67
N VAL A 82 -28.11 -3.93 -11.50
CA VAL A 82 -27.00 -3.60 -10.58
C VAL A 82 -26.18 -4.84 -10.24
N ALA A 83 -26.84 -6.00 -10.05
CA ALA A 83 -26.14 -7.27 -9.75
C ALA A 83 -25.16 -7.65 -10.87
N GLY A 84 -25.55 -7.46 -12.14
CA GLY A 84 -24.65 -7.69 -13.27
C GLY A 84 -23.57 -6.62 -13.41
N LEU A 85 -23.81 -5.38 -13.00
CA LEU A 85 -22.78 -4.35 -12.99
C LEU A 85 -21.69 -4.64 -11.96
N VAL A 86 -22.05 -4.92 -10.71
CA VAL A 86 -21.08 -5.21 -9.65
C VAL A 86 -20.36 -6.54 -9.82
N ASP A 87 -20.88 -7.46 -10.65
CA ASP A 87 -20.32 -8.77 -10.93
C ASP A 87 -19.31 -8.77 -12.09
N GLN A 88 -19.07 -7.63 -12.73
CA GLN A 88 -18.13 -7.60 -13.84
C GLN A 88 -16.70 -7.93 -13.40
N PRO A 89 -15.94 -8.71 -14.21
CA PRO A 89 -14.58 -9.10 -13.90
C PRO A 89 -13.62 -7.92 -13.66
N SER A 90 -13.90 -6.75 -14.23
CA SER A 90 -13.16 -5.51 -13.99
C SER A 90 -13.24 -5.06 -12.53
N TYR A 91 -14.29 -5.41 -11.82
CA TYR A 91 -14.49 -5.07 -10.42
C TYR A 91 -14.12 -6.24 -9.49
N THR A 92 -14.69 -7.42 -9.73
CA THR A 92 -14.52 -8.59 -8.86
C THR A 92 -13.08 -9.11 -8.77
N ARG A 93 -12.21 -8.80 -9.73
CA ARG A 93 -10.78 -9.10 -9.66
C ARG A 93 -9.96 -8.11 -8.84
N ASN A 94 -10.51 -6.93 -8.59
CA ASN A 94 -9.81 -5.85 -7.90
C ASN A 94 -10.20 -5.72 -6.43
N PHE A 95 -11.35 -6.31 -6.04
CA PHE A 95 -11.91 -6.20 -4.70
C PHE A 95 -12.32 -7.57 -4.17
N LEU A 96 -12.24 -7.73 -2.85
CA LEU A 96 -12.78 -8.92 -2.17
C LEU A 96 -14.30 -8.99 -2.32
N PHE A 97 -14.96 -7.85 -2.13
CA PHE A 97 -16.38 -7.64 -2.40
C PHE A 97 -16.57 -6.35 -3.17
N THR A 98 -17.48 -6.38 -4.14
CA THR A 98 -17.94 -5.19 -4.86
C THR A 98 -19.43 -5.05 -4.61
N TYR A 99 -19.91 -3.85 -4.30
CA TYR A 99 -21.29 -3.68 -3.88
C TYR A 99 -21.85 -2.28 -4.17
N LEU A 100 -23.19 -2.21 -4.11
CA LEU A 100 -23.96 -0.98 -4.06
C LEU A 100 -24.93 -1.06 -2.87
N GLY A 101 -24.84 -0.09 -1.96
CA GLY A 101 -25.89 0.22 -1.00
C GLY A 101 -26.73 1.35 -1.54
N GLN A 102 -28.01 1.09 -1.82
CA GLN A 102 -28.90 2.10 -2.40
C GLN A 102 -29.51 2.99 -1.31
N ALA A 103 -29.94 4.18 -1.71
CA ALA A 103 -30.53 5.15 -0.79
C ALA A 103 -31.88 4.69 -0.20
N ASP A 104 -32.57 3.77 -0.86
CA ASP A 104 -33.79 3.12 -0.37
C ASP A 104 -33.51 1.97 0.63
N GLY A 105 -32.23 1.57 0.80
CA GLY A 105 -31.81 0.51 1.70
C GLY A 105 -31.57 -0.84 1.01
N VAL A 106 -31.81 -0.96 -0.30
CA VAL A 106 -31.45 -2.16 -1.05
C VAL A 106 -29.92 -2.32 -1.08
N PHE A 107 -29.46 -3.53 -0.87
CA PHE A 107 -28.03 -3.86 -0.91
C PHE A 107 -27.75 -4.97 -1.93
N THR A 108 -26.81 -4.74 -2.81
CA THR A 108 -26.36 -5.70 -3.82
C THR A 108 -24.87 -5.87 -3.71
N GLN A 109 -24.38 -7.10 -3.52
CA GLN A 109 -22.97 -7.44 -3.33
C GLN A 109 -22.56 -8.62 -4.20
N ARG A 110 -21.31 -8.62 -4.64
CA ARG A 110 -20.63 -9.75 -5.28
C ARG A 110 -19.21 -9.92 -4.75
N PRO A 111 -18.73 -11.15 -4.51
CA PRO A 111 -19.51 -12.40 -4.48
C PRO A 111 -20.72 -12.33 -3.55
N PHE A 112 -21.76 -13.11 -3.86
CA PHE A 112 -22.94 -13.17 -2.98
C PHE A 112 -22.56 -13.86 -1.65
N VAL A 113 -22.98 -13.23 -0.56
CA VAL A 113 -22.89 -13.79 0.80
C VAL A 113 -24.19 -13.49 1.52
N GLU A 114 -24.64 -14.44 2.30
CA GLU A 114 -25.80 -14.25 3.16
C GLU A 114 -25.47 -13.25 4.27
N LEU A 115 -26.31 -12.25 4.41
CA LEU A 115 -26.14 -11.17 5.38
C LEU A 115 -27.06 -11.39 6.57
N PRO A 116 -26.74 -10.83 7.74
CA PRO A 116 -27.60 -10.90 8.91
C PRO A 116 -28.99 -10.31 8.65
N ASP A 117 -30.00 -10.87 9.31
CA ASP A 117 -31.37 -10.34 9.25
C ASP A 117 -31.40 -8.85 9.64
N GLY A 118 -32.13 -8.07 8.86
CA GLY A 118 -32.25 -6.63 9.07
C GLY A 118 -31.02 -5.81 8.67
N PHE A 119 -30.12 -6.36 7.86
CA PHE A 119 -28.99 -5.60 7.34
C PHE A 119 -29.47 -4.38 6.53
N ASP A 120 -29.05 -3.20 6.95
CA ASP A 120 -29.28 -1.93 6.24
C ASP A 120 -27.94 -1.27 5.90
N PRO A 121 -27.59 -1.13 4.61
CA PRO A 121 -26.33 -0.53 4.19
C PRO A 121 -26.15 0.90 4.69
N ARG A 122 -27.24 1.66 4.86
CA ARG A 122 -27.23 3.07 5.28
C ARG A 122 -26.76 3.25 6.72
N GLN A 123 -26.85 2.21 7.55
CA GLN A 123 -26.37 2.20 8.93
C GLN A 123 -24.90 1.82 9.04
N ARG A 124 -24.25 1.49 7.92
CA ARG A 124 -22.85 1.06 7.93
C ARG A 124 -21.93 2.28 7.89
N PRO A 125 -20.78 2.26 8.63
CA PRO A 125 -19.84 3.37 8.67
C PRO A 125 -19.35 3.83 7.28
N TRP A 126 -19.09 2.87 6.39
CA TRP A 126 -18.63 3.14 5.04
C TRP A 126 -19.66 3.92 4.19
N TYR A 127 -20.96 3.68 4.38
CA TYR A 127 -22.01 4.39 3.69
C TYR A 127 -22.05 5.87 4.14
N GLY A 128 -22.07 6.09 5.45
CA GLY A 128 -22.07 7.43 6.01
C GLY A 128 -20.81 8.23 5.62
N ALA A 129 -19.66 7.58 5.57
CA ALA A 129 -18.41 8.21 5.18
C ALA A 129 -18.47 8.79 3.75
N ALA A 130 -18.87 7.98 2.74
CA ALA A 130 -18.98 8.44 1.36
C ALA A 130 -20.11 9.45 1.15
N ALA A 131 -21.28 9.19 1.74
CA ALA A 131 -22.45 10.07 1.60
C ALA A 131 -22.16 11.48 2.15
N SER A 132 -21.46 11.57 3.29
CA SER A 132 -21.11 12.84 3.93
C SER A 132 -19.97 13.56 3.23
N ALA A 133 -18.95 12.83 2.77
CA ALA A 133 -17.79 13.41 2.08
C ALA A 133 -18.19 13.96 0.68
N GLY A 134 -19.13 13.33 0.02
CA GLY A 134 -19.54 13.71 -1.33
C GLY A 134 -18.54 13.35 -2.44
N HIS A 135 -17.47 12.63 -2.10
CA HIS A 135 -16.43 12.13 -3.00
C HIS A 135 -15.98 10.74 -2.56
N THR A 136 -15.13 10.10 -3.35
CA THR A 136 -14.53 8.81 -3.02
C THR A 136 -13.66 8.93 -1.77
N VAL A 137 -13.85 8.00 -0.81
CA VAL A 137 -13.07 7.91 0.42
C VAL A 137 -12.59 6.50 0.66
N LEU A 138 -11.44 6.39 1.34
CA LEU A 138 -10.93 5.16 1.90
C LEU A 138 -11.34 5.12 3.38
N THR A 139 -11.96 4.03 3.82
CA THR A 139 -12.32 3.87 5.23
C THR A 139 -11.10 3.49 6.07
N PRO A 140 -11.10 3.83 7.37
CA PRO A 140 -10.20 3.14 8.29
C PRO A 140 -10.45 1.62 8.27
N PRO A 141 -9.47 0.81 8.72
CA PRO A 141 -9.69 -0.62 8.89
C PRO A 141 -10.86 -0.92 9.83
N TYR A 142 -11.69 -1.87 9.46
CA TYR A 142 -12.83 -2.31 10.28
C TYR A 142 -13.07 -3.81 10.12
N GLN A 143 -13.78 -4.38 11.10
CA GLN A 143 -14.21 -5.77 11.03
C GLN A 143 -15.38 -5.89 10.06
N GLY A 144 -15.17 -6.66 8.97
CA GLY A 144 -16.22 -6.93 8.00
C GLY A 144 -17.37 -7.73 8.59
N THR A 145 -18.54 -7.63 7.97
CA THR A 145 -19.69 -8.47 8.34
C THR A 145 -19.40 -9.94 8.02
N VAL A 146 -18.62 -10.18 6.98
CA VAL A 146 -18.11 -11.48 6.56
C VAL A 146 -16.64 -11.29 6.23
N GLY A 147 -15.80 -12.23 6.62
CA GLY A 147 -14.36 -12.14 6.42
C GLY A 147 -13.62 -11.51 7.59
N GLY A 148 -12.37 -11.14 7.37
CA GLY A 148 -11.45 -10.60 8.37
C GLY A 148 -11.50 -9.09 8.50
N LEU A 149 -10.37 -8.54 8.87
CA LEU A 149 -10.13 -7.10 8.90
C LEU A 149 -10.00 -6.58 7.46
N MET A 150 -10.74 -5.53 7.13
CA MET A 150 -10.80 -4.97 5.78
C MET A 150 -10.83 -3.46 5.80
N MET A 151 -10.52 -2.88 4.66
CA MET A 151 -10.72 -1.47 4.35
C MET A 151 -11.61 -1.38 3.11
N SER A 152 -12.37 -0.33 2.97
CA SER A 152 -13.21 -0.14 1.79
C SER A 152 -12.87 1.16 1.08
N ILE A 153 -12.78 1.09 -0.23
CA ILE A 153 -12.91 2.26 -1.09
C ILE A 153 -14.40 2.43 -1.36
N VAL A 154 -14.94 3.59 -1.08
CA VAL A 154 -16.38 3.88 -1.25
C VAL A 154 -16.60 5.21 -1.93
N THR A 155 -17.56 5.27 -2.83
CA THR A 155 -17.86 6.46 -3.61
C THR A 155 -19.37 6.69 -3.68
N PRO A 156 -19.86 7.94 -3.51
CA PRO A 156 -21.26 8.24 -3.63
C PRO A 156 -21.69 8.17 -5.10
N VAL A 157 -22.80 7.50 -5.36
CA VAL A 157 -23.45 7.44 -6.66
C VAL A 157 -24.54 8.49 -6.69
N ARG A 158 -24.41 9.47 -7.57
CA ARG A 158 -25.37 10.56 -7.70
C ARG A 158 -26.01 10.58 -9.08
N SER A 159 -27.30 10.86 -9.12
CA SER A 159 -28.02 11.11 -10.36
C SER A 159 -27.39 12.26 -11.13
N LYS A 160 -27.04 12.03 -12.38
CA LYS A 160 -26.54 13.12 -13.26
C LYS A 160 -27.60 14.18 -13.57
N ALA A 161 -28.86 13.82 -13.49
CA ALA A 161 -29.97 14.74 -13.80
C ALA A 161 -30.36 15.65 -12.63
N SER A 162 -30.43 15.08 -11.40
CA SER A 162 -30.91 15.79 -10.20
C SER A 162 -29.81 16.10 -9.18
N GLY A 163 -28.65 15.41 -9.25
CA GLY A 163 -27.63 15.48 -8.22
C GLY A 163 -27.97 14.69 -6.95
N GLU A 164 -29.14 14.06 -6.90
CA GLU A 164 -29.61 13.29 -5.77
C GLU A 164 -28.73 12.06 -5.52
N LEU A 165 -28.51 11.71 -4.25
CA LEU A 165 -27.78 10.50 -3.87
C LEU A 165 -28.63 9.27 -4.17
N LEU A 166 -28.18 8.46 -5.12
CA LEU A 166 -28.79 7.18 -5.47
C LEU A 166 -28.32 6.04 -4.55
N GLY A 167 -27.11 6.18 -4.00
CA GLY A 167 -26.51 5.19 -3.13
C GLY A 167 -25.02 5.40 -2.98
N VAL A 168 -24.36 4.40 -2.42
CA VAL A 168 -22.90 4.35 -2.27
C VAL A 168 -22.38 3.05 -2.86
N ALA A 169 -21.51 3.15 -3.86
CA ALA A 169 -20.78 2.01 -4.40
C ALA A 169 -19.52 1.77 -3.56
N GLY A 170 -19.16 0.51 -3.34
CA GLY A 170 -18.01 0.15 -2.54
C GLY A 170 -17.26 -1.06 -3.09
N GLY A 171 -15.97 -1.09 -2.76
CA GLY A 171 -15.08 -2.21 -2.99
C GLY A 171 -14.22 -2.47 -1.76
N ASP A 172 -14.33 -3.68 -1.21
CA ASP A 172 -13.60 -4.08 -0.02
C ASP A 172 -12.21 -4.62 -0.40
N LEU A 173 -11.21 -4.22 0.38
CA LEU A 173 -9.84 -4.66 0.29
C LEU A 173 -9.47 -5.41 1.57
N SER A 174 -8.92 -6.61 1.42
CA SER A 174 -8.32 -7.32 2.55
C SER A 174 -7.02 -6.64 2.99
N LEU A 175 -6.82 -6.48 4.29
CA LEU A 175 -5.54 -6.02 4.82
C LEU A 175 -4.40 -6.98 4.49
N ASP A 176 -4.67 -8.29 4.40
CA ASP A 176 -3.67 -9.28 4.02
C ASP A 176 -3.10 -8.97 2.62
N THR A 177 -3.94 -8.53 1.69
CA THR A 177 -3.51 -8.11 0.34
C THR A 177 -2.56 -6.91 0.39
N LEU A 178 -2.80 -5.94 1.27
CA LEU A 178 -1.89 -4.80 1.46
C LEU A 178 -0.55 -5.24 2.05
N VAL A 179 -0.58 -6.12 3.03
CA VAL A 179 0.62 -6.71 3.63
C VAL A 179 1.43 -7.47 2.58
N ASP A 180 0.76 -8.25 1.73
CA ASP A 180 1.43 -8.99 0.64
C ASP A 180 2.12 -8.04 -0.35
N ILE A 181 1.50 -6.92 -0.70
CA ILE A 181 2.09 -5.91 -1.60
C ILE A 181 3.34 -5.29 -0.98
N ILE A 182 3.28 -4.96 0.31
CA ILE A 182 4.40 -4.37 1.04
C ILE A 182 5.54 -5.38 1.18
N ASN A 183 5.22 -6.65 1.47
CA ASN A 183 6.21 -7.72 1.60
C ASN A 183 6.81 -8.16 0.26
N ALA A 184 6.14 -7.93 -0.87
CA ALA A 184 6.66 -8.22 -2.21
C ALA A 184 7.80 -7.28 -2.62
N VAL A 185 8.00 -6.17 -1.90
CA VAL A 185 9.13 -5.27 -2.14
C VAL A 185 10.40 -5.90 -1.59
N ASP A 186 11.34 -6.21 -2.50
CA ASP A 186 12.64 -6.75 -2.13
C ASP A 186 13.56 -5.62 -1.64
N PHE A 187 13.88 -5.65 -0.36
CA PHE A 187 14.85 -4.75 0.28
C PHE A 187 16.30 -5.27 0.18
N GLY A 188 16.57 -6.23 -0.72
CA GLY A 188 17.92 -6.79 -0.89
C GLY A 188 18.44 -7.51 0.35
N GLY A 189 17.57 -8.07 1.19
CA GLY A 189 17.93 -8.75 2.44
C GLY A 189 18.32 -7.81 3.59
N ILE A 190 18.12 -6.49 3.45
CA ILE A 190 18.56 -5.48 4.43
C ILE A 190 17.48 -5.21 5.51
N GLY A 191 16.24 -5.59 5.27
CA GLY A 191 15.14 -5.32 6.20
C GLY A 191 13.78 -5.73 5.68
N HIS A 192 12.75 -5.38 6.45
CA HIS A 192 11.34 -5.58 6.11
C HIS A 192 10.59 -4.26 6.28
N ALA A 193 9.61 -3.99 5.40
CA ALA A 193 8.67 -2.89 5.58
C ALA A 193 7.53 -3.33 6.50
N PHE A 194 7.00 -2.41 7.27
CA PHE A 194 5.76 -2.60 8.04
C PHE A 194 4.92 -1.33 7.95
N LEU A 195 3.61 -1.53 8.00
CA LEU A 195 2.66 -0.43 8.06
C LEU A 195 2.58 0.05 9.53
N ALA A 196 2.76 1.34 9.76
CA ALA A 196 2.54 1.98 11.05
C ALA A 196 1.42 3.02 10.92
N ASP A 197 0.64 3.17 11.99
CA ASP A 197 -0.38 4.23 12.12
C ASP A 197 0.27 5.61 12.27
#